data_26b3c13e3a4790c66c882890d6897f61
#
_entry.id   26b3c13e3a4790c66c882890d6897f61
#
_cell.length_a   1.000
_cell.length_b   1.000
_cell.length_c   1.000
_cell.angle_alpha   90.00
_cell.angle_beta   90.00
_cell.angle_gamma   90.00
#
_symmetry.space_group_name_H-M   'P 1'
#
loop_
_entity.id
_entity.type
_entity.pdbx_description
1 polymer ?
#
loop_
_entity_poly.entity_id
_entity_poly.type
_entity_poly.pdbx_seq_one_letter_code
_entity_poly.pdbx_strand_id
1 'polypeptide(L)'
;MIDLFSDTKTRPTAAMRQALATAEVGDERAGEDPTVNRLVARCAALLGKQAAIYLPSGTMCNEIALAVHCRPGDEVLCDMTSHLIGFEGGGPAALAGVMLNPIAGTRGVFDAAQLRARLRPDRPHAPRQRLVAVEQTANLGGGTVWPLATLQDVAAVARERGLATHLDGARLFNAAVASGIDVATWSAPFDSVWVDFSKGLGAPGGAVLAGSAEFVREAERLKLRWGGAMRQSGIIAAACDYALDHHVTRLAEDHANARRLAEGIAAIAGLAIDPATVETNLVYFDVTAPALDAADLCRRLAGHGVRMGEMGPRTVRAVTHLDVGFADIDAALDALRLALG
;
A
#
# COMPACT_ATOMS: atom_id res chain seq x y z
N MET A 1 -18.59 -13.41 11.35
CA MET A 1 -17.70 -12.38 11.93
C MET A 1 -17.42 -11.37 10.84
N ILE A 2 -17.73 -10.11 11.07
CA ILE A 2 -17.40 -8.98 10.20
C ILE A 2 -15.92 -8.63 10.46
N ASP A 3 -15.05 -8.84 9.48
CA ASP A 3 -13.60 -8.62 9.63
C ASP A 3 -13.21 -7.28 9.01
N LEU A 4 -13.05 -6.26 9.84
CA LEU A 4 -12.57 -4.93 9.49
C LEU A 4 -11.10 -4.71 9.92
N PHE A 5 -10.34 -5.78 10.14
CA PHE A 5 -8.96 -5.70 10.63
C PHE A 5 -8.00 -5.14 9.55
N SER A 6 -8.13 -5.63 8.33
CA SER A 6 -7.25 -5.24 7.20
C SER A 6 -7.86 -5.67 5.86
N ASP A 7 -7.64 -4.88 4.82
CA ASP A 7 -7.93 -5.27 3.43
C ASP A 7 -7.09 -6.44 2.91
N THR A 8 -6.05 -6.85 3.65
CA THR A 8 -5.32 -8.11 3.39
C THR A 8 -6.10 -9.36 3.79
N LYS A 9 -7.31 -9.22 4.37
CA LYS A 9 -8.22 -10.32 4.74
C LYS A 9 -9.18 -10.67 3.62
N THR A 10 -9.19 -9.92 2.53
CA THR A 10 -10.01 -10.20 1.34
C THR A 10 -9.76 -11.61 0.82
N ARG A 11 -10.84 -12.23 0.33
CA ARG A 11 -10.79 -13.57 -0.25
C ARG A 11 -11.11 -13.48 -1.74
N PRO A 12 -10.41 -14.27 -2.58
CA PRO A 12 -10.74 -14.34 -3.99
C PRO A 12 -12.20 -14.75 -4.20
N THR A 13 -12.94 -13.97 -4.97
CA THR A 13 -14.34 -14.28 -5.34
C THR A 13 -14.44 -15.60 -6.11
N ALA A 14 -15.64 -16.16 -6.21
CA ALA A 14 -15.86 -17.38 -6.99
C ALA A 14 -15.40 -17.22 -8.45
N ALA A 15 -15.71 -16.07 -9.07
CA ALA A 15 -15.30 -15.77 -10.43
C ALA A 15 -13.78 -15.61 -10.56
N MET A 16 -13.13 -14.92 -9.60
CA MET A 16 -11.68 -14.83 -9.56
C MET A 16 -11.03 -16.21 -9.40
N ARG A 17 -11.58 -17.09 -8.53
CA ARG A 17 -11.07 -18.48 -8.39
C ARG A 17 -11.24 -19.28 -9.66
N GLN A 18 -12.30 -19.03 -10.44
CA GLN A 18 -12.45 -19.66 -11.75
C GLN A 18 -11.37 -19.15 -12.72
N ALA A 19 -11.04 -17.87 -12.70
CA ALA A 19 -9.94 -17.33 -13.52
C ALA A 19 -8.58 -17.98 -13.17
N LEU A 20 -8.30 -18.19 -11.85
CA LEU A 20 -7.10 -18.92 -11.44
C LEU A 20 -7.09 -20.35 -11.98
N ALA A 21 -8.23 -21.08 -11.89
CA ALA A 21 -8.32 -22.49 -12.26
C ALA A 21 -8.18 -22.72 -13.78
N THR A 22 -8.50 -21.72 -14.60
CA THR A 22 -8.47 -21.79 -16.07
C THR A 22 -7.34 -20.98 -16.69
N ALA A 23 -6.39 -20.49 -15.87
CA ALA A 23 -5.28 -19.69 -16.33
C ALA A 23 -4.39 -20.48 -17.31
N GLU A 24 -4.06 -19.87 -18.43
CA GLU A 24 -3.01 -20.35 -19.31
C GLU A 24 -1.65 -20.09 -18.67
N VAL A 25 -0.80 -21.12 -18.56
CA VAL A 25 0.46 -21.05 -17.83
C VAL A 25 1.65 -21.58 -18.63
N GLY A 26 2.83 -21.11 -18.25
CA GLY A 26 4.11 -21.55 -18.76
C GLY A 26 5.21 -21.32 -17.73
N ASP A 27 6.49 -21.49 -18.10
CA ASP A 27 7.60 -21.16 -17.18
C ASP A 27 7.84 -19.65 -17.17
N GLU A 28 7.41 -18.97 -16.11
CA GLU A 28 7.61 -17.53 -15.92
C GLU A 28 9.09 -17.15 -16.01
N ARG A 29 9.97 -17.98 -15.45
CA ARG A 29 11.41 -17.72 -15.46
C ARG A 29 12.02 -17.72 -16.87
N ALA A 30 11.45 -18.51 -17.77
CA ALA A 30 11.85 -18.55 -19.18
C ALA A 30 11.13 -17.48 -20.02
N GLY A 31 10.21 -16.68 -19.42
CA GLY A 31 9.36 -15.74 -20.15
C GLY A 31 8.26 -16.41 -20.97
N GLU A 32 7.91 -17.67 -20.63
CA GLU A 32 6.97 -18.49 -21.39
C GLU A 32 5.55 -18.51 -20.80
N ASP A 33 5.33 -17.91 -19.61
CA ASP A 33 4.00 -17.82 -19.01
C ASP A 33 3.19 -16.67 -19.66
N PRO A 34 2.17 -16.99 -20.49
CA PRO A 34 1.46 -15.98 -21.24
C PRO A 34 0.61 -15.06 -20.36
N THR A 35 0.11 -15.57 -19.21
CA THR A 35 -0.70 -14.78 -18.28
C THR A 35 0.16 -13.79 -17.51
N VAL A 36 1.34 -14.18 -17.06
CA VAL A 36 2.30 -13.26 -16.44
C VAL A 36 2.76 -12.21 -17.45
N ASN A 37 3.12 -12.63 -18.67
CA ASN A 37 3.57 -11.71 -19.70
C ASN A 37 2.50 -10.64 -20.03
N ARG A 38 1.24 -11.05 -20.14
CA ARG A 38 0.12 -10.12 -20.33
C ARG A 38 -0.05 -9.16 -19.16
N LEU A 39 -0.03 -9.67 -17.93
CA LEU A 39 -0.17 -8.84 -16.72
C LEU A 39 0.93 -7.77 -16.61
N VAL A 40 2.20 -8.16 -16.79
CA VAL A 40 3.32 -7.21 -16.66
C VAL A 40 3.30 -6.17 -17.76
N ALA A 41 2.98 -6.56 -19.01
CA ALA A 41 2.82 -5.61 -20.12
C ALA A 41 1.68 -4.61 -19.86
N ARG A 42 0.53 -5.10 -19.36
CA ARG A 42 -0.62 -4.28 -18.98
C ARG A 42 -0.29 -3.31 -17.86
N CYS A 43 0.36 -3.78 -16.81
CA CYS A 43 0.75 -2.92 -15.69
C CYS A 43 1.80 -1.87 -16.09
N ALA A 44 2.78 -2.22 -16.92
CA ALA A 44 3.73 -1.25 -17.45
C ALA A 44 3.01 -0.13 -18.23
N ALA A 45 2.07 -0.49 -19.08
CA ALA A 45 1.25 0.49 -19.82
C ALA A 45 0.38 1.35 -18.90
N LEU A 46 -0.33 0.73 -17.95
CA LEU A 46 -1.18 1.44 -16.97
C LEU A 46 -0.39 2.43 -16.12
N LEU A 47 0.84 2.08 -15.75
CA LEU A 47 1.72 2.93 -14.92
C LEU A 47 2.58 3.90 -15.76
N GLY A 48 2.49 3.86 -17.09
CA GLY A 48 3.30 4.69 -17.98
C GLY A 48 4.81 4.41 -17.86
N LYS A 49 5.21 3.16 -17.58
CA LYS A 49 6.61 2.73 -17.42
C LYS A 49 7.06 1.87 -18.61
N GLN A 50 8.38 1.80 -18.82
CA GLN A 50 8.96 1.06 -19.94
C GLN A 50 8.82 -0.46 -19.79
N ALA A 51 8.89 -0.96 -18.54
CA ALA A 51 8.83 -2.38 -18.24
C ALA A 51 8.28 -2.61 -16.83
N ALA A 52 7.85 -3.83 -16.56
CA ALA A 52 7.41 -4.27 -15.24
C ALA A 52 7.81 -5.71 -14.97
N ILE A 53 7.79 -6.09 -13.69
CA ILE A 53 8.08 -7.45 -13.22
C ILE A 53 7.01 -7.86 -12.21
N TYR A 54 6.52 -9.10 -12.33
CA TYR A 54 5.62 -9.71 -11.38
C TYR A 54 6.38 -10.24 -10.16
N LEU A 55 5.87 -9.97 -8.97
CA LEU A 55 6.47 -10.37 -7.69
C LEU A 55 5.41 -10.96 -6.76
N PRO A 56 5.77 -11.89 -5.86
CA PRO A 56 4.81 -12.54 -4.97
C PRO A 56 4.19 -11.60 -3.92
N SER A 57 4.85 -10.48 -3.57
CA SER A 57 4.38 -9.56 -2.52
C SER A 57 4.87 -8.14 -2.72
N GLY A 58 4.14 -7.17 -2.14
CA GLY A 58 4.54 -5.77 -2.12
C GLY A 58 5.84 -5.52 -1.34
N THR A 59 6.05 -6.23 -0.22
CA THR A 59 7.32 -6.16 0.52
C THR A 59 8.50 -6.48 -0.38
N MET A 60 8.40 -7.51 -1.22
CA MET A 60 9.48 -7.83 -2.17
C MET A 60 9.66 -6.72 -3.22
N CYS A 61 8.58 -6.02 -3.62
CA CYS A 61 8.69 -4.87 -4.52
C CYS A 61 9.51 -3.75 -3.90
N ASN A 62 9.24 -3.39 -2.66
CA ASN A 62 9.99 -2.38 -1.92
C ASN A 62 11.46 -2.76 -1.76
N GLU A 63 11.73 -3.96 -1.28
CA GLU A 63 13.10 -4.42 -1.04
C GLU A 63 13.92 -4.46 -2.33
N ILE A 64 13.35 -4.94 -3.43
CA ILE A 64 14.01 -4.94 -4.74
C ILE A 64 14.26 -3.51 -5.22
N ALA A 65 13.28 -2.61 -5.09
CA ALA A 65 13.44 -1.22 -5.49
C ALA A 65 14.58 -0.54 -4.71
N LEU A 66 14.63 -0.75 -3.39
CA LEU A 66 15.73 -0.24 -2.56
C LEU A 66 17.09 -0.77 -3.02
N ALA A 67 17.20 -2.09 -3.25
CA ALA A 67 18.46 -2.72 -3.62
C ALA A 67 18.94 -2.41 -5.06
N VAL A 68 18.01 -2.05 -5.97
CA VAL A 68 18.37 -1.58 -7.32
C VAL A 68 18.83 -0.13 -7.29
N HIS A 69 18.15 0.73 -6.55
CA HIS A 69 18.48 2.17 -6.50
C HIS A 69 19.66 2.50 -5.59
N CYS A 70 19.91 1.68 -4.57
CA CYS A 70 20.89 1.95 -3.51
C CYS A 70 22.00 0.91 -3.44
N ARG A 71 23.04 1.25 -2.69
CA ARG A 71 24.12 0.34 -2.27
C ARG A 71 24.16 0.30 -0.75
N PRO A 72 24.72 -0.76 -0.13
CA PRO A 72 24.92 -0.79 1.30
C PRO A 72 25.60 0.47 1.83
N GLY A 73 25.01 1.07 2.88
CA GLY A 73 25.45 2.34 3.47
C GLY A 73 24.81 3.59 2.87
N ASP A 74 24.05 3.48 1.78
CA ASP A 74 23.23 4.59 1.27
C ASP A 74 22.04 4.90 2.18
N GLU A 75 21.55 6.13 2.10
CA GLU A 75 20.41 6.62 2.88
C GLU A 75 19.17 6.84 2.01
N VAL A 76 18.03 6.37 2.50
CA VAL A 76 16.70 6.52 1.90
C VAL A 76 15.87 7.46 2.76
N LEU A 77 15.32 8.52 2.13
CA LEU A 77 14.43 9.47 2.79
C LEU A 77 12.97 9.00 2.58
N CYS A 78 12.20 8.90 3.65
CA CYS A 78 10.79 8.51 3.61
C CYS A 78 10.03 9.15 4.80
N ASP A 79 8.70 9.12 4.76
CA ASP A 79 7.93 9.54 5.94
C ASP A 79 8.22 8.63 7.15
N MET A 80 8.17 9.20 8.35
CA MET A 80 8.44 8.46 9.59
C MET A 80 7.42 7.33 9.84
N THR A 81 6.27 7.36 9.18
CA THR A 81 5.21 6.34 9.27
C THR A 81 5.24 5.36 8.09
N SER A 82 6.24 5.46 7.20
CA SER A 82 6.38 4.59 6.02
C SER A 82 6.40 3.11 6.38
N HIS A 83 5.80 2.29 5.53
CA HIS A 83 5.84 0.83 5.62
C HIS A 83 7.26 0.27 5.71
N LEU A 84 8.22 0.89 5.01
CA LEU A 84 9.65 0.56 5.06
C LEU A 84 10.24 0.56 6.48
N ILE A 85 9.75 1.45 7.35
CA ILE A 85 10.25 1.59 8.72
C ILE A 85 9.63 0.54 9.66
N GLY A 86 8.30 0.34 9.54
CA GLY A 86 7.55 -0.38 10.57
C GLY A 86 7.13 -1.80 10.22
N PHE A 87 7.08 -2.17 8.92
CA PHE A 87 6.36 -3.37 8.48
C PHE A 87 7.12 -4.29 7.51
N GLU A 88 8.40 -4.01 7.23
CA GLU A 88 9.24 -4.81 6.33
C GLU A 88 10.18 -5.79 7.08
N GLY A 89 9.98 -5.99 8.39
CA GLY A 89 10.79 -6.92 9.17
C GLY A 89 12.28 -6.58 9.24
N GLY A 90 12.65 -5.31 9.03
CA GLY A 90 14.04 -4.88 8.92
C GLY A 90 14.70 -5.17 7.56
N GLY A 91 13.87 -5.52 6.56
CA GLY A 91 14.31 -5.83 5.19
C GLY A 91 15.21 -4.78 4.55
N PRO A 92 14.89 -3.45 4.63
CA PRO A 92 15.75 -2.41 4.07
C PRO A 92 17.21 -2.50 4.53
N ALA A 93 17.42 -2.77 5.80
CA ALA A 93 18.78 -2.96 6.35
C ALA A 93 19.36 -4.33 6.01
N ALA A 94 18.55 -5.39 6.08
CA ALA A 94 19.03 -6.77 5.91
C ALA A 94 19.33 -7.14 4.45
N LEU A 95 18.53 -6.65 3.49
CA LEU A 95 18.59 -7.03 2.09
C LEU A 95 19.29 -5.97 1.23
N ALA A 96 18.95 -4.69 1.42
CA ALA A 96 19.55 -3.60 0.66
C ALA A 96 20.73 -2.92 1.40
N GLY A 97 20.86 -3.14 2.72
CA GLY A 97 21.92 -2.54 3.54
C GLY A 97 21.77 -1.02 3.70
N VAL A 98 20.58 -0.47 3.51
CA VAL A 98 20.34 0.97 3.53
C VAL A 98 20.01 1.48 4.91
N MET A 99 20.27 2.78 5.13
CA MET A 99 19.81 3.53 6.28
C MET A 99 18.52 4.25 5.91
N LEU A 100 17.53 4.22 6.81
CA LEU A 100 16.30 5.01 6.64
C LEU A 100 16.45 6.34 7.38
N ASN A 101 16.13 7.44 6.70
CA ASN A 101 16.10 8.80 7.26
C ASN A 101 14.66 9.29 7.30
N PRO A 102 13.99 9.21 8.46
CA PRO A 102 12.58 9.56 8.57
C PRO A 102 12.36 11.06 8.51
N ILE A 103 11.35 11.48 7.75
CA ILE A 103 10.82 12.84 7.67
C ILE A 103 9.51 12.87 8.48
N ALA A 104 9.37 13.84 9.37
CA ALA A 104 8.15 14.03 10.13
C ALA A 104 7.09 14.76 9.29
N GLY A 105 6.32 14.01 8.53
CA GLY A 105 5.18 14.51 7.77
C GLY A 105 3.91 14.65 8.61
N THR A 106 2.86 15.15 7.99
CA THR A 106 1.51 15.20 8.59
C THR A 106 0.65 14.13 7.93
N ARG A 107 0.13 13.19 8.70
CA ARG A 107 -0.66 12.08 8.18
C ARG A 107 0.06 11.29 7.07
N GLY A 108 1.38 11.06 7.24
CA GLY A 108 2.19 10.34 6.28
C GLY A 108 2.62 11.14 5.03
N VAL A 109 2.30 12.44 4.98
CA VAL A 109 2.63 13.34 3.86
C VAL A 109 3.65 14.37 4.31
N PHE A 110 4.78 14.46 3.63
CA PHE A 110 5.76 15.53 3.80
C PHE A 110 5.85 16.37 2.52
N ASP A 111 6.28 17.61 2.65
CA ASP A 111 6.42 18.54 1.52
C ASP A 111 7.88 18.71 1.06
N ALA A 112 8.05 19.47 -0.03
CA ALA A 112 9.35 19.77 -0.61
C ALA A 112 10.27 20.55 0.36
N ALA A 113 9.73 21.38 1.24
CA ALA A 113 10.52 22.14 2.22
C ALA A 113 11.05 21.20 3.32
N GLN A 114 10.20 20.27 3.80
CA GLN A 114 10.60 19.24 4.76
C GLN A 114 11.65 18.31 4.16
N LEU A 115 11.52 17.90 2.88
CA LEU A 115 12.56 17.14 2.19
C LEU A 115 13.86 17.92 2.10
N ARG A 116 13.81 19.19 1.67
CA ARG A 116 15.02 20.05 1.57
C ARG A 116 15.74 20.19 2.92
N ALA A 117 15.00 20.27 4.02
CA ALA A 117 15.57 20.38 5.37
C ALA A 117 16.31 19.09 5.82
N ARG A 118 16.03 17.95 5.20
CA ARG A 118 16.69 16.66 5.45
C ARG A 118 17.87 16.39 4.51
N LEU A 119 18.01 17.18 3.45
CA LEU A 119 19.12 17.01 2.52
C LEU A 119 20.43 17.45 3.15
N ARG A 120 21.48 16.67 2.91
CA ARG A 120 22.83 16.88 3.44
C ARG A 120 23.81 17.26 2.33
N PRO A 121 24.85 18.04 2.64
CA PRO A 121 25.99 18.18 1.75
C PRO A 121 26.69 16.82 1.54
N ASP A 122 27.16 16.56 0.32
CA ASP A 122 27.98 15.39 0.04
C ASP A 122 29.33 15.55 0.74
N ARG A 123 29.59 14.72 1.73
CA ARG A 123 30.84 14.74 2.54
C ARG A 123 31.24 13.30 2.86
N PRO A 124 32.55 13.00 2.91
CA PRO A 124 33.07 11.63 3.12
C PRO A 124 32.59 10.94 4.40
N HIS A 125 32.23 11.70 5.44
CA HIS A 125 31.78 11.17 6.73
C HIS A 125 30.24 11.11 6.88
N ALA A 126 29.49 11.55 5.86
CA ALA A 126 28.03 11.47 5.85
C ALA A 126 27.56 10.28 4.98
N PRO A 127 26.48 9.57 5.36
CA PRO A 127 25.89 8.60 4.47
C PRO A 127 25.38 9.30 3.20
N ARG A 128 25.58 8.65 2.06
CA ARG A 128 25.14 9.18 0.78
C ARG A 128 23.63 9.03 0.65
N GLN A 129 22.89 10.13 0.55
CA GLN A 129 21.48 10.11 0.25
C GLN A 129 21.26 9.68 -1.21
N ARG A 130 20.39 8.71 -1.46
CA ARG A 130 20.25 8.11 -2.78
C ARG A 130 18.84 8.01 -3.29
N LEU A 131 17.86 7.86 -2.39
CA LEU A 131 16.48 7.59 -2.75
C LEU A 131 15.51 8.40 -1.89
N VAL A 132 14.43 8.87 -2.51
CA VAL A 132 13.22 9.35 -1.83
C VAL A 132 12.11 8.34 -2.10
N ALA A 133 11.55 7.76 -1.03
CA ALA A 133 10.44 6.82 -1.10
C ALA A 133 9.17 7.46 -0.53
N VAL A 134 8.06 7.31 -1.23
CA VAL A 134 6.71 7.82 -0.85
C VAL A 134 5.72 6.66 -0.89
N GLU A 135 4.71 6.72 -0.05
CA GLU A 135 3.67 5.68 0.07
C GLU A 135 2.29 6.24 -0.30
N GLN A 136 1.64 5.68 -1.31
CA GLN A 136 0.31 6.07 -1.78
C GLN A 136 -0.65 4.86 -1.69
N THR A 137 -1.71 4.92 -0.89
CA THR A 137 -2.02 5.96 0.10
C THR A 137 -1.23 5.74 1.40
N ALA A 138 -1.02 6.78 2.19
CA ALA A 138 -0.27 6.68 3.45
C ALA A 138 -1.05 5.84 4.48
N ASN A 139 -0.58 4.61 4.77
CA ASN A 139 -1.29 3.64 5.61
C ASN A 139 -1.49 4.15 7.05
N LEU A 140 -0.40 4.46 7.74
CA LEU A 140 -0.48 4.99 9.11
C LEU A 140 -0.95 6.46 9.15
N GLY A 141 -1.00 7.12 8.00
CA GLY A 141 -1.63 8.43 7.83
C GLY A 141 -3.15 8.40 7.77
N GLY A 142 -3.77 7.22 7.87
CA GLY A 142 -5.24 7.07 7.78
C GLY A 142 -5.75 6.87 6.35
N GLY A 143 -4.90 6.37 5.45
CA GLY A 143 -5.26 6.21 4.05
C GLY A 143 -5.25 7.53 3.26
N THR A 144 -4.50 8.51 3.76
CA THR A 144 -4.38 9.83 3.13
C THR A 144 -3.89 9.71 1.69
N VAL A 145 -4.59 10.37 0.80
CA VAL A 145 -4.17 10.55 -0.59
C VAL A 145 -3.22 11.75 -0.65
N TRP A 146 -1.96 11.51 -1.02
CA TRP A 146 -1.05 12.63 -1.23
C TRP A 146 -1.61 13.60 -2.27
N PRO A 147 -1.56 14.90 -2.07
CA PRO A 147 -1.88 15.84 -3.14
C PRO A 147 -0.88 15.69 -4.29
N LEU A 148 -1.37 15.57 -5.53
CA LEU A 148 -0.51 15.35 -6.70
C LEU A 148 0.58 16.42 -6.84
N ALA A 149 0.23 17.68 -6.61
CA ALA A 149 1.20 18.79 -6.66
C ALA A 149 2.34 18.60 -5.63
N THR A 150 2.00 18.18 -4.40
CA THR A 150 3.00 17.91 -3.35
C THR A 150 3.95 16.77 -3.77
N LEU A 151 3.40 15.69 -4.37
CA LEU A 151 4.21 14.60 -4.92
C LEU A 151 5.15 15.06 -6.01
N GLN A 152 4.65 15.89 -6.94
CA GLN A 152 5.45 16.45 -8.03
C GLN A 152 6.57 17.36 -7.50
N ASP A 153 6.28 18.19 -6.51
CA ASP A 153 7.28 19.08 -5.88
C ASP A 153 8.36 18.27 -5.14
N VAL A 154 7.98 17.24 -4.40
CA VAL A 154 8.92 16.32 -3.73
C VAL A 154 9.82 15.62 -4.75
N ALA A 155 9.23 15.08 -5.83
CA ALA A 155 10.00 14.43 -6.88
C ALA A 155 10.92 15.40 -7.64
N ALA A 156 10.50 16.66 -7.82
CA ALA A 156 11.34 17.70 -8.42
C ALA A 156 12.57 17.99 -7.56
N VAL A 157 12.39 18.12 -6.23
CA VAL A 157 13.51 18.29 -5.28
C VAL A 157 14.46 17.10 -5.31
N ALA A 158 13.94 15.87 -5.35
CA ALA A 158 14.75 14.66 -5.46
C ALA A 158 15.60 14.70 -6.74
N ARG A 159 15.00 15.03 -7.88
CA ARG A 159 15.66 15.13 -9.18
C ARG A 159 16.74 16.22 -9.20
N GLU A 160 16.48 17.40 -8.64
CA GLU A 160 17.47 18.48 -8.49
C GLU A 160 18.72 18.02 -7.73
N ARG A 161 18.58 17.05 -6.85
CA ARG A 161 19.64 16.50 -6.00
C ARG A 161 20.25 15.20 -6.53
N GLY A 162 19.80 14.72 -7.69
CA GLY A 162 20.27 13.46 -8.27
C GLY A 162 19.85 12.23 -7.45
N LEU A 163 18.78 12.33 -6.67
CA LEU A 163 18.19 11.23 -5.93
C LEU A 163 17.19 10.50 -6.82
N ALA A 164 17.18 9.18 -6.75
CA ALA A 164 16.12 8.37 -7.33
C ALA A 164 14.80 8.55 -6.55
N THR A 165 13.71 8.20 -7.17
CA THR A 165 12.36 8.27 -6.58
C THR A 165 11.64 6.95 -6.70
N HIS A 166 11.00 6.50 -5.61
CA HIS A 166 10.22 5.28 -5.55
C HIS A 166 8.83 5.54 -4.98
N LEU A 167 7.80 5.00 -5.65
CA LEU A 167 6.41 5.05 -5.19
C LEU A 167 5.97 3.67 -4.71
N ASP A 168 5.80 3.54 -3.41
CA ASP A 168 5.04 2.44 -2.82
C ASP A 168 3.56 2.65 -3.14
N GLY A 169 3.07 1.92 -4.12
CA GLY A 169 1.70 2.00 -4.61
C GLY A 169 0.78 0.94 -4.03
N ALA A 170 1.00 0.53 -2.77
CA ALA A 170 0.21 -0.52 -2.10
C ALA A 170 -1.31 -0.28 -2.16
N ARG A 171 -1.73 0.99 -2.25
CA ARG A 171 -3.12 1.40 -2.45
C ARG A 171 -3.27 2.50 -3.51
N LEU A 172 -2.41 2.48 -4.54
CA LEU A 172 -2.44 3.46 -5.62
C LEU A 172 -3.79 3.47 -6.36
N PHE A 173 -4.41 2.32 -6.56
CA PHE A 173 -5.75 2.24 -7.15
C PHE A 173 -6.82 2.89 -6.26
N ASN A 174 -6.71 2.80 -4.93
CA ASN A 174 -7.59 3.54 -4.02
C ASN A 174 -7.41 5.06 -4.21
N ALA A 175 -6.17 5.55 -4.30
CA ALA A 175 -5.92 6.97 -4.57
C ALA A 175 -6.50 7.42 -5.91
N ALA A 176 -6.34 6.61 -6.97
CA ALA A 176 -6.87 6.91 -8.30
C ALA A 176 -8.39 6.98 -8.30
N VAL A 177 -9.08 6.02 -7.66
CA VAL A 177 -10.55 6.00 -7.57
C VAL A 177 -11.08 7.16 -6.71
N ALA A 178 -10.40 7.49 -5.60
CA ALA A 178 -10.82 8.57 -4.71
C ALA A 178 -10.66 9.96 -5.35
N SER A 179 -9.58 10.16 -6.12
CA SER A 179 -9.24 11.46 -6.71
C SER A 179 -9.75 11.66 -8.14
N GLY A 180 -10.08 10.58 -8.86
CA GLY A 180 -10.35 10.61 -10.29
C GLY A 180 -9.10 10.83 -11.17
N ILE A 181 -7.90 10.77 -10.58
CA ILE A 181 -6.62 10.91 -11.29
C ILE A 181 -6.11 9.52 -11.65
N ASP A 182 -5.71 9.31 -12.92
CA ASP A 182 -5.22 8.02 -13.39
C ASP A 182 -3.87 7.63 -12.76
N VAL A 183 -3.60 6.31 -12.70
CA VAL A 183 -2.38 5.79 -12.04
C VAL A 183 -1.10 6.17 -12.79
N ALA A 184 -1.15 6.42 -14.10
CA ALA A 184 0.01 6.88 -14.86
C ALA A 184 0.42 8.28 -14.45
N THR A 185 -0.54 9.17 -14.21
CA THR A 185 -0.29 10.54 -13.72
C THR A 185 0.37 10.52 -12.33
N TRP A 186 -0.11 9.65 -11.41
CA TRP A 186 0.52 9.44 -10.11
C TRP A 186 1.94 8.89 -10.22
N SER A 187 2.16 7.98 -11.16
CA SER A 187 3.43 7.28 -11.37
C SER A 187 4.47 8.12 -12.07
N ALA A 188 4.05 9.07 -12.92
CA ALA A 188 4.94 9.82 -13.81
C ALA A 188 6.17 10.47 -13.13
N PRO A 189 6.05 11.05 -11.91
CA PRO A 189 7.21 11.68 -11.25
C PRO A 189 8.27 10.71 -10.74
N PHE A 190 8.00 9.39 -10.69
CA PHE A 190 8.84 8.40 -10.02
C PHE A 190 9.63 7.53 -10.99
N ASP A 191 10.85 7.16 -10.60
CA ASP A 191 11.72 6.25 -11.38
C ASP A 191 11.22 4.80 -11.30
N SER A 192 10.69 4.40 -10.16
CA SER A 192 10.05 3.11 -9.95
C SER A 192 8.75 3.23 -9.16
N VAL A 193 7.80 2.35 -9.43
CA VAL A 193 6.49 2.27 -8.77
C VAL A 193 6.03 0.82 -8.74
N TRP A 194 5.31 0.45 -7.69
CA TRP A 194 4.65 -0.84 -7.66
C TRP A 194 3.18 -0.73 -7.27
N VAL A 195 2.40 -1.76 -7.61
CA VAL A 195 0.98 -1.89 -7.27
C VAL A 195 0.70 -3.25 -6.67
N ASP A 196 -0.22 -3.28 -5.70
CA ASP A 196 -0.63 -4.49 -4.98
C ASP A 196 -1.97 -5.01 -5.49
N PHE A 197 -2.09 -6.33 -5.52
CA PHE A 197 -3.33 -7.03 -5.88
C PHE A 197 -3.93 -7.79 -4.69
N SER A 198 -3.18 -7.97 -3.61
CA SER A 198 -3.54 -8.81 -2.47
C SER A 198 -4.25 -8.07 -1.32
N LYS A 199 -4.70 -6.84 -1.57
CA LYS A 199 -5.47 -6.01 -0.62
C LYS A 199 -6.90 -5.81 -1.12
N GLY A 200 -7.36 -4.56 -1.28
CA GLY A 200 -8.72 -4.24 -1.72
C GLY A 200 -9.11 -4.88 -3.07
N LEU A 201 -8.14 -5.21 -3.91
CA LEU A 201 -8.36 -5.89 -5.19
C LEU A 201 -8.65 -7.40 -5.05
N GLY A 202 -8.39 -8.01 -3.89
CA GLY A 202 -8.86 -9.34 -3.52
C GLY A 202 -8.12 -10.53 -4.14
N ALA A 203 -6.98 -10.33 -4.83
CA ALA A 203 -6.17 -11.44 -5.29
C ALA A 203 -5.47 -12.15 -4.11
N PRO A 204 -5.19 -13.46 -4.18
CA PRO A 204 -4.60 -14.20 -3.09
C PRO A 204 -3.12 -13.87 -2.84
N GLY A 205 -2.52 -13.11 -3.73
CA GLY A 205 -1.13 -12.66 -3.70
C GLY A 205 -0.78 -11.95 -4.99
N GLY A 206 0.44 -11.44 -5.08
CA GLY A 206 0.96 -10.80 -6.28
C GLY A 206 0.99 -9.29 -6.20
N ALA A 207 2.08 -8.76 -6.72
CA ALA A 207 2.33 -7.35 -6.91
C ALA A 207 3.12 -7.16 -8.22
N VAL A 208 3.08 -5.97 -8.79
CA VAL A 208 3.85 -5.65 -10.00
C VAL A 208 4.68 -4.41 -9.75
N LEU A 209 5.99 -4.53 -9.92
CA LEU A 209 6.96 -3.46 -9.83
C LEU A 209 7.35 -3.00 -11.23
N ALA A 210 7.32 -1.70 -11.49
CA ALA A 210 7.55 -1.11 -12.80
C ALA A 210 8.57 0.03 -12.75
N GLY A 211 9.29 0.21 -13.86
CA GLY A 211 10.31 1.25 -14.01
C GLY A 211 10.89 1.28 -15.43
N SER A 212 12.15 1.71 -15.54
CA SER A 212 12.89 1.60 -16.79
C SER A 212 13.20 0.14 -17.13
N ALA A 213 13.47 -0.17 -18.41
CA ALA A 213 13.88 -1.51 -18.82
C ALA A 213 15.18 -1.98 -18.12
N GLU A 214 16.11 -1.06 -17.82
CA GLU A 214 17.32 -1.37 -17.08
C GLU A 214 17.02 -1.71 -15.62
N PHE A 215 16.18 -0.90 -14.96
CA PHE A 215 15.72 -1.16 -13.60
C PHE A 215 15.09 -2.55 -13.46
N VAL A 216 14.21 -2.94 -14.40
CA VAL A 216 13.54 -4.24 -14.37
C VAL A 216 14.51 -5.39 -14.57
N ARG A 217 15.51 -5.24 -15.47
CA ARG A 217 16.56 -6.28 -15.63
C ARG A 217 17.35 -6.54 -14.35
N GLU A 218 17.67 -5.48 -13.59
CA GLU A 218 18.33 -5.67 -12.29
C GLU A 218 17.37 -6.23 -11.22
N ALA A 219 16.10 -5.81 -11.26
CA ALA A 219 15.06 -6.35 -10.40
C ALA A 219 14.88 -7.87 -10.58
N GLU A 220 14.95 -8.39 -11.81
CA GLU A 220 14.88 -9.84 -12.11
C GLU A 220 16.00 -10.63 -11.44
N ARG A 221 17.22 -10.09 -11.41
CA ARG A 221 18.36 -10.73 -10.73
C ARG A 221 18.12 -10.86 -9.23
N LEU A 222 17.55 -9.82 -8.62
CA LEU A 222 17.23 -9.81 -7.20
C LEU A 222 16.02 -10.70 -6.88
N LYS A 223 14.98 -10.69 -7.73
CA LYS A 223 13.86 -11.63 -7.64
C LYS A 223 14.34 -13.06 -7.59
N LEU A 224 15.25 -13.44 -8.50
CA LEU A 224 15.84 -14.79 -8.53
C LEU A 224 16.64 -15.08 -7.27
N ARG A 225 17.52 -14.15 -6.88
CA ARG A 225 18.43 -14.29 -5.71
C ARG A 225 17.66 -14.48 -4.41
N TRP A 226 16.52 -13.80 -4.24
CA TRP A 226 15.71 -13.85 -3.02
C TRP A 226 14.58 -14.87 -3.07
N GLY A 227 14.56 -15.74 -4.08
CA GLY A 227 13.61 -16.84 -4.18
C GLY A 227 12.21 -16.43 -4.62
N GLY A 228 12.03 -15.21 -5.18
CA GLY A 228 10.75 -14.76 -5.69
C GLY A 228 10.41 -15.24 -7.10
N ALA A 229 11.36 -15.88 -7.80
CA ALA A 229 11.10 -16.47 -9.11
C ALA A 229 10.33 -17.78 -8.96
N MET A 230 9.13 -17.81 -9.48
CA MET A 230 8.25 -18.98 -9.50
C MET A 230 8.30 -19.67 -10.88
N ARG A 231 7.45 -20.66 -11.09
CA ARG A 231 7.33 -21.39 -12.37
C ARG A 231 6.02 -20.99 -13.07
N GLN A 232 4.95 -21.69 -12.80
CA GLN A 232 3.63 -21.43 -13.41
C GLN A 232 2.86 -20.38 -12.58
N SER A 233 3.45 -19.22 -12.39
CA SER A 233 2.85 -18.12 -11.60
C SER A 233 1.65 -17.45 -12.29
N GLY A 234 1.41 -17.76 -13.55
CA GLY A 234 0.20 -17.38 -14.28
C GLY A 234 -1.08 -17.74 -13.55
N ILE A 235 -1.08 -18.81 -12.74
CA ILE A 235 -2.22 -19.15 -11.87
C ILE A 235 -2.58 -17.96 -10.98
N ILE A 236 -1.62 -17.37 -10.27
CA ILE A 236 -1.87 -16.23 -9.38
C ILE A 236 -2.02 -14.93 -10.18
N ALA A 237 -1.21 -14.75 -11.23
CA ALA A 237 -1.27 -13.58 -12.10
C ALA A 237 -2.65 -13.41 -12.78
N ALA A 238 -3.36 -14.52 -13.05
CA ALA A 238 -4.73 -14.46 -13.56
C ALA A 238 -5.71 -13.78 -12.59
N ALA A 239 -5.53 -13.95 -11.28
CA ALA A 239 -6.32 -13.23 -10.29
C ALA A 239 -6.01 -11.72 -10.31
N CYS A 240 -4.74 -11.35 -10.51
CA CYS A 240 -4.33 -9.95 -10.61
C CYS A 240 -4.94 -9.29 -11.88
N ASP A 241 -4.89 -9.99 -13.00
CA ASP A 241 -5.47 -9.51 -14.27
C ASP A 241 -7.00 -9.38 -14.17
N TYR A 242 -7.67 -10.39 -13.59
CA TYR A 242 -9.10 -10.33 -13.26
C TYR A 242 -9.45 -9.12 -12.39
N ALA A 243 -8.63 -8.84 -11.38
CA ALA A 243 -8.84 -7.72 -10.47
C ALA A 243 -8.78 -6.37 -11.19
N LEU A 244 -7.88 -6.21 -12.17
CA LEU A 244 -7.79 -5.00 -12.99
C LEU A 244 -9.07 -4.76 -13.80
N ASP A 245 -9.77 -5.81 -14.23
CA ASP A 245 -11.01 -5.70 -15.01
C ASP A 245 -12.23 -5.44 -14.14
N HIS A 246 -12.27 -6.02 -12.93
CA HIS A 246 -13.52 -6.14 -12.17
C HIS A 246 -13.49 -5.47 -10.80
N HIS A 247 -12.31 -5.26 -10.19
CA HIS A 247 -12.23 -4.84 -8.79
C HIS A 247 -11.73 -3.41 -8.58
N VAL A 248 -11.13 -2.76 -9.59
CA VAL A 248 -10.61 -1.40 -9.42
C VAL A 248 -11.75 -0.40 -9.16
N THR A 249 -12.76 -0.37 -10.03
CA THR A 249 -13.86 0.60 -9.91
C THR A 249 -14.70 0.40 -8.67
N ARG A 250 -14.85 -0.86 -8.19
CA ARG A 250 -15.59 -1.16 -6.98
C ARG A 250 -14.91 -0.68 -5.69
N LEU A 251 -13.63 -0.27 -5.71
CA LEU A 251 -13.00 0.38 -4.55
C LEU A 251 -13.78 1.61 -4.07
N ALA A 252 -14.58 2.24 -4.95
CA ALA A 252 -15.48 3.30 -4.56
C ALA A 252 -16.53 2.86 -3.50
N GLU A 253 -16.95 1.60 -3.52
CA GLU A 253 -17.86 1.03 -2.51
C GLU A 253 -17.15 0.93 -1.15
N ASP A 254 -15.88 0.52 -1.14
CA ASP A 254 -15.08 0.44 0.08
C ASP A 254 -14.91 1.83 0.70
N HIS A 255 -14.68 2.86 -0.13
CA HIS A 255 -14.57 4.25 0.31
C HIS A 255 -15.89 4.78 0.88
N ALA A 256 -17.03 4.46 0.24
CA ALA A 256 -18.35 4.83 0.73
C ALA A 256 -18.65 4.16 2.08
N ASN A 257 -18.33 2.88 2.22
CA ASN A 257 -18.46 2.13 3.47
C ASN A 257 -17.58 2.69 4.58
N ALA A 258 -16.35 3.09 4.26
CA ALA A 258 -15.43 3.72 5.22
C ALA A 258 -15.97 5.08 5.72
N ARG A 259 -16.49 5.90 4.82
CA ARG A 259 -17.08 7.19 5.17
C ARG A 259 -18.31 7.01 6.06
N ARG A 260 -19.22 6.09 5.69
CA ARG A 260 -20.38 5.75 6.51
C ARG A 260 -19.98 5.27 7.92
N LEU A 261 -18.97 4.40 8.01
CA LEU A 261 -18.46 3.92 9.28
C LEU A 261 -17.94 5.09 10.13
N ALA A 262 -17.14 6.00 9.53
CA ALA A 262 -16.59 7.16 10.22
C ALA A 262 -17.67 8.13 10.73
N GLU A 263 -18.68 8.42 9.91
CA GLU A 263 -19.83 9.26 10.29
C GLU A 263 -20.61 8.62 11.45
N GLY A 264 -20.82 7.31 11.39
CA GLY A 264 -21.46 6.58 12.47
C GLY A 264 -20.65 6.57 13.76
N ILE A 265 -19.33 6.39 13.69
CA ILE A 265 -18.42 6.43 14.84
C ILE A 265 -18.40 7.82 15.48
N ALA A 266 -18.39 8.90 14.70
CA ALA A 266 -18.42 10.27 15.20
C ALA A 266 -19.66 10.60 16.06
N ALA A 267 -20.75 9.87 15.85
CA ALA A 267 -21.98 10.01 16.61
C ALA A 267 -22.04 9.14 17.90
N ILE A 268 -20.97 8.37 18.19
CA ILE A 268 -20.93 7.45 19.35
C ILE A 268 -20.15 8.11 20.49
N ALA A 269 -20.79 8.37 21.62
CA ALA A 269 -20.13 8.88 22.81
C ALA A 269 -19.04 7.90 23.30
N GLY A 270 -17.86 8.41 23.63
CA GLY A 270 -16.71 7.61 24.03
C GLY A 270 -15.77 7.22 22.87
N LEU A 271 -16.07 7.64 21.63
CA LEU A 271 -15.17 7.56 20.47
C LEU A 271 -14.93 8.95 19.89
N ALA A 272 -13.82 9.13 19.19
CA ALA A 272 -13.49 10.38 18.51
C ALA A 272 -12.90 10.09 17.11
N ILE A 273 -13.44 10.74 16.10
CA ILE A 273 -12.95 10.75 14.72
C ILE A 273 -13.40 12.05 14.07
N ASP A 274 -12.59 12.57 13.15
CA ASP A 274 -13.05 13.55 12.16
C ASP A 274 -13.34 12.80 10.84
N PRO A 275 -14.61 12.62 10.45
CA PRO A 275 -14.99 11.92 9.22
C PRO A 275 -14.40 12.53 7.96
N ALA A 276 -14.10 13.85 7.97
CA ALA A 276 -13.50 14.54 6.83
C ALA A 276 -12.07 14.04 6.53
N THR A 277 -11.43 13.36 7.49
CA THR A 277 -10.09 12.79 7.30
C THR A 277 -10.09 11.41 6.61
N VAL A 278 -11.26 10.79 6.41
CA VAL A 278 -11.41 9.48 5.76
C VAL A 278 -11.53 9.67 4.25
N GLU A 279 -10.41 9.51 3.56
CA GLU A 279 -10.28 9.74 2.13
C GLU A 279 -10.47 8.48 1.29
N THR A 280 -10.12 7.31 1.86
CA THR A 280 -10.20 6.00 1.18
C THR A 280 -10.86 4.95 2.07
N ASN A 281 -10.31 3.76 2.15
CA ASN A 281 -10.87 2.61 2.85
C ASN A 281 -10.34 2.42 4.29
N LEU A 282 -9.52 3.33 4.81
CA LEU A 282 -8.96 3.22 6.17
C LEU A 282 -9.66 4.21 7.10
N VAL A 283 -10.14 3.71 8.24
CA VAL A 283 -10.81 4.48 9.29
C VAL A 283 -10.01 4.34 10.58
N TYR A 284 -9.40 5.43 11.02
CA TYR A 284 -8.72 5.52 12.30
C TYR A 284 -9.54 6.35 13.25
N PHE A 285 -9.76 5.85 14.46
CA PHE A 285 -10.51 6.58 15.49
C PHE A 285 -9.93 6.31 16.88
N ASP A 286 -10.18 7.23 17.80
CA ASP A 286 -9.68 7.13 19.14
C ASP A 286 -10.78 6.75 20.13
N VAL A 287 -10.43 5.91 21.10
CA VAL A 287 -11.26 5.57 22.25
C VAL A 287 -11.10 6.67 23.30
N THR A 288 -12.13 7.47 23.52
CA THR A 288 -12.12 8.56 24.51
C THR A 288 -12.81 8.18 25.82
N ALA A 289 -13.54 7.06 25.84
CA ALA A 289 -14.14 6.51 27.06
C ALA A 289 -13.05 6.24 28.13
N PRO A 290 -13.15 6.83 29.34
CA PRO A 290 -12.04 6.77 30.32
C PRO A 290 -11.68 5.35 30.79
N ALA A 291 -12.67 4.46 30.86
CA ALA A 291 -12.52 3.09 31.38
C ALA A 291 -12.09 2.05 30.36
N LEU A 292 -11.86 2.45 29.09
CA LEU A 292 -11.54 1.54 28.00
C LEU A 292 -10.29 2.01 27.27
N ASP A 293 -9.43 1.07 26.91
CA ASP A 293 -8.38 1.28 25.91
C ASP A 293 -8.76 0.64 24.56
N ALA A 294 -7.91 0.78 23.54
CA ALA A 294 -8.16 0.24 22.22
C ALA A 294 -8.20 -1.30 22.23
N ALA A 295 -7.35 -1.96 23.02
CA ALA A 295 -7.31 -3.41 23.13
C ALA A 295 -8.60 -3.95 23.77
N ASP A 296 -9.10 -3.28 24.83
CA ASP A 296 -10.36 -3.63 25.49
C ASP A 296 -11.54 -3.50 24.53
N LEU A 297 -11.61 -2.39 23.78
CA LEU A 297 -12.66 -2.19 22.78
C LEU A 297 -12.61 -3.28 21.69
N CYS A 298 -11.44 -3.56 21.12
CA CYS A 298 -11.28 -4.60 20.11
C CYS A 298 -11.70 -5.98 20.63
N ARG A 299 -11.39 -6.29 21.91
CA ARG A 299 -11.79 -7.56 22.54
C ARG A 299 -13.31 -7.66 22.71
N ARG A 300 -13.97 -6.57 23.16
CA ARG A 300 -15.43 -6.52 23.29
C ARG A 300 -16.12 -6.64 21.92
N LEU A 301 -15.63 -5.94 20.90
CA LEU A 301 -16.11 -6.03 19.54
C LEU A 301 -16.06 -7.46 18.98
N ALA A 302 -14.97 -8.19 19.26
CA ALA A 302 -14.83 -9.58 18.87
C ALA A 302 -15.95 -10.46 19.51
N GLY A 303 -16.34 -10.17 20.76
CA GLY A 303 -17.49 -10.80 21.43
C GLY A 303 -18.83 -10.49 20.75
N HIS A 304 -18.95 -9.40 20.04
CA HIS A 304 -20.11 -9.01 19.23
C HIS A 304 -19.96 -9.36 17.73
N GLY A 305 -18.99 -10.20 17.38
CA GLY A 305 -18.81 -10.68 16.00
C GLY A 305 -18.15 -9.70 15.04
N VAL A 306 -17.49 -8.65 15.53
CA VAL A 306 -16.75 -7.66 14.74
C VAL A 306 -15.28 -7.66 15.12
N ARG A 307 -14.40 -7.65 14.11
CA ARG A 307 -12.95 -7.58 14.33
C ARG A 307 -12.38 -6.29 13.76
N MET A 308 -11.70 -5.51 14.61
CA MET A 308 -10.91 -4.33 14.25
C MET A 308 -9.49 -4.47 14.80
N GLY A 309 -8.56 -3.58 14.41
CA GLY A 309 -7.16 -3.60 14.84
C GLY A 309 -6.81 -2.48 15.80
N GLU A 310 -6.15 -2.79 16.92
CA GLU A 310 -5.50 -1.78 17.75
C GLU A 310 -4.23 -1.25 17.05
N MET A 311 -4.04 0.07 17.06
CA MET A 311 -2.88 0.74 16.46
C MET A 311 -2.10 1.57 17.48
N GLY A 312 -2.53 1.57 18.72
CA GLY A 312 -1.93 2.27 19.82
C GLY A 312 -2.81 2.13 21.08
N PRO A 313 -2.41 2.68 22.21
CA PRO A 313 -3.15 2.52 23.46
C PRO A 313 -4.61 2.99 23.39
N ARG A 314 -4.87 3.98 22.55
CA ARG A 314 -6.21 4.60 22.41
C ARG A 314 -6.74 4.55 20.98
N THR A 315 -5.92 4.21 19.99
CA THR A 315 -6.27 4.28 18.56
C THR A 315 -6.64 2.91 18.02
N VAL A 316 -7.78 2.85 17.33
CA VAL A 316 -8.29 1.68 16.61
C VAL A 316 -8.33 1.98 15.13
N ARG A 317 -8.00 0.98 14.32
CA ARG A 317 -8.15 1.01 12.87
C ARG A 317 -9.20 0.02 12.42
N ALA A 318 -10.13 0.48 11.60
CA ALA A 318 -10.99 -0.35 10.78
C ALA A 318 -10.65 -0.14 9.30
N VAL A 319 -10.75 -1.21 8.51
CA VAL A 319 -10.46 -1.19 7.06
C VAL A 319 -11.63 -1.83 6.33
N THR A 320 -12.26 -1.09 5.44
CA THR A 320 -13.32 -1.60 4.57
C THR A 320 -12.72 -2.26 3.32
N HIS A 321 -13.36 -3.29 2.83
CA HIS A 321 -12.86 -4.08 1.70
C HIS A 321 -13.96 -4.95 1.08
N LEU A 322 -13.61 -5.68 0.02
CA LEU A 322 -14.47 -6.51 -0.82
C LEU A 322 -15.46 -7.41 -0.07
N ASP A 323 -15.08 -7.96 1.08
CA ASP A 323 -15.91 -8.92 1.85
C ASP A 323 -16.80 -8.22 2.90
N VAL A 324 -16.86 -6.88 2.92
CA VAL A 324 -17.64 -6.08 3.88
C VAL A 324 -18.62 -5.19 3.13
N GLY A 325 -19.88 -5.51 3.24
CA GLY A 325 -20.97 -4.77 2.58
C GLY A 325 -21.59 -3.69 3.49
N PHE A 326 -22.53 -2.94 2.92
CA PHE A 326 -23.23 -1.85 3.59
C PHE A 326 -23.93 -2.30 4.90
N ALA A 327 -24.61 -3.46 4.90
CA ALA A 327 -25.29 -3.99 6.07
C ALA A 327 -24.28 -4.39 7.19
N ASP A 328 -23.08 -4.82 6.81
CA ASP A 328 -22.03 -5.15 7.79
C ASP A 328 -21.52 -3.89 8.50
N ILE A 329 -21.51 -2.74 7.83
CA ILE A 329 -21.14 -1.46 8.45
C ILE A 329 -22.16 -1.06 9.51
N ASP A 330 -23.46 -1.20 9.24
CA ASP A 330 -24.50 -0.91 10.24
C ASP A 330 -24.41 -1.84 11.45
N ALA A 331 -24.20 -3.14 11.20
CA ALA A 331 -23.99 -4.11 12.27
C ALA A 331 -22.71 -3.82 13.07
N ALA A 332 -21.63 -3.33 12.43
CA ALA A 332 -20.40 -2.94 13.11
C ALA A 332 -20.61 -1.70 14.01
N LEU A 333 -21.43 -0.72 13.55
CA LEU A 333 -21.79 0.46 14.36
C LEU A 333 -22.64 0.06 15.57
N ASP A 334 -23.55 -0.90 15.41
CA ASP A 334 -24.35 -1.42 16.54
C ASP A 334 -23.46 -2.17 17.55
N ALA A 335 -22.53 -2.98 17.04
CA ALA A 335 -21.54 -3.65 17.90
C ALA A 335 -20.64 -2.65 18.68
N LEU A 336 -20.25 -1.52 18.05
CA LEU A 336 -19.50 -0.45 18.75
C LEU A 336 -20.31 0.16 19.89
N ARG A 337 -21.61 0.44 19.68
CA ARG A 337 -22.51 0.95 20.75
C ARG A 337 -22.63 -0.02 21.90
N LEU A 338 -22.82 -1.31 21.61
CA LEU A 338 -22.90 -2.38 22.62
C LEU A 338 -21.59 -2.59 23.38
N ALA A 339 -20.44 -2.45 22.71
CA ALA A 339 -19.13 -2.64 23.32
C ALA A 339 -18.74 -1.50 24.29
N LEU A 340 -19.35 -0.33 24.14
CA LEU A 340 -19.12 0.81 25.02
C LEU A 340 -20.04 0.80 26.26
N GLY A 341 -21.12 0.03 26.26
CA GLY A 341 -22.06 -0.16 27.38
C GLY A 341 -23.23 0.75 27.27
#